data_5be88a5f0a3a3e35d18bec32a503b905
#
_entry.id   5be88a5f0a3a3e35d18bec32a503b905
#
_cell.length_a   1.000
_cell.length_b   1.000
_cell.length_c   1.000
_cell.angle_alpha   90.00
_cell.angle_beta   90.00
_cell.angle_gamma   90.00
#
_symmetry.space_group_name_H-M   'P 1'
#
loop_
_entity.id
_entity.type
_entity.pdbx_description
1 polymer ?
#
loop_
_entity_poly.entity_id
_entity_poly.type
_entity_poly.pdbx_seq_one_letter_code
_entity_poly.pdbx_strand_id
1 'polypeptide(L)'
;TLGNMSERRISRLVDENLSQGLPAFLIHKDMKKGVHSGFMTAQYTAAALASENKTLAHPASVDSIPTSANFEDFVSMGSIAARKAVEILKNVEHITAIELLCAAQGIDFRGSDKIGKGTKAAYSLLRKYVPMLREDRVLSNDIVVVVGLIRSGQLINAVKEIVELKD
;
A
#
# COMPACT_ATOMS: atom_id res chain seq x y z
N THR A 1 0.36 -10.46 6.83
CA THR A 1 0.15 -9.52 7.97
C THR A 1 0.32 -8.07 7.53
N LEU A 2 1.45 -7.66 6.91
CA LEU A 2 1.70 -6.26 6.52
C LEU A 2 0.59 -5.67 5.65
N GLY A 3 0.18 -6.37 4.58
CA GLY A 3 -0.90 -5.90 3.71
C GLY A 3 -2.23 -5.66 4.44
N ASN A 4 -2.58 -6.50 5.41
CA ASN A 4 -3.78 -6.31 6.23
C ASN A 4 -3.66 -5.08 7.15
N MET A 5 -2.47 -4.83 7.71
CA MET A 5 -2.25 -3.65 8.56
C MET A 5 -2.37 -2.36 7.73
N SER A 6 -1.72 -2.32 6.56
CA SER A 6 -1.80 -1.18 5.65
C SER A 6 -3.22 -0.92 5.19
N GLU A 7 -3.96 -1.97 4.81
CA GLU A 7 -5.36 -1.84 4.39
C GLU A 7 -6.23 -1.28 5.53
N ARG A 8 -6.06 -1.74 6.78
CA ARG A 8 -6.80 -1.17 7.92
C ARG A 8 -6.45 0.29 8.19
N ARG A 9 -5.21 0.72 7.96
CA ARG A 9 -4.83 2.15 8.07
C ARG A 9 -5.46 2.99 6.96
N ILE A 10 -5.49 2.49 5.72
CA ILE A 10 -6.21 3.14 4.61
C ILE A 10 -7.69 3.30 4.99
N SER A 11 -8.34 2.23 5.43
CA SER A 11 -9.75 2.25 5.85
C SER A 11 -10.03 3.32 6.90
N ARG A 12 -9.14 3.46 7.90
CA ARG A 12 -9.27 4.52 8.92
C ARG A 12 -9.05 5.93 8.37
N LEU A 13 -8.12 6.10 7.44
CA LEU A 13 -7.81 7.42 6.86
C LEU A 13 -8.95 7.97 6.01
N VAL A 14 -9.67 7.10 5.30
CA VAL A 14 -10.76 7.50 4.40
C VAL A 14 -12.13 7.61 5.10
N ASP A 15 -12.25 7.16 6.34
CA ASP A 15 -13.46 7.25 7.15
C ASP A 15 -13.41 8.51 8.02
N GLU A 16 -14.33 9.43 7.80
CA GLU A 16 -14.40 10.70 8.55
C GLU A 16 -14.62 10.51 10.06
N ASN A 17 -15.28 9.42 10.47
CA ASN A 17 -15.53 9.13 11.88
C ASN A 17 -14.31 8.53 12.59
N LEU A 18 -13.40 7.90 11.85
CA LEU A 18 -12.21 7.23 12.39
C LEU A 18 -10.91 7.99 12.19
N SER A 19 -10.88 8.94 11.26
CA SER A 19 -9.68 9.69 10.86
C SER A 19 -9.38 10.91 11.71
N GLN A 20 -10.17 11.18 12.75
CA GLN A 20 -10.01 12.36 13.62
C GLN A 20 -10.03 13.69 12.84
N GLY A 21 -11.04 13.87 12.00
CA GLY A 21 -11.33 15.14 11.33
C GLY A 21 -10.72 15.28 9.92
N LEU A 22 -10.24 14.21 9.29
CA LEU A 22 -10.03 14.23 7.85
C LEU A 22 -11.37 14.07 7.13
N PRO A 23 -11.54 14.66 5.94
CA PRO A 23 -12.79 14.53 5.19
C PRO A 23 -12.97 13.11 4.68
N ALA A 24 -14.23 12.68 4.54
CA ALA A 24 -14.57 11.39 3.95
C ALA A 24 -13.83 11.18 2.61
N PHE A 25 -13.26 9.99 2.43
CA PHE A 25 -12.46 9.60 1.27
C PHE A 25 -11.33 10.57 0.90
N LEU A 26 -10.90 11.41 1.85
CA LEU A 26 -9.88 12.43 1.64
C LEU A 26 -10.20 13.38 0.47
N ILE A 27 -11.48 13.70 0.30
CA ILE A 27 -11.97 14.60 -0.75
C ILE A 27 -11.58 16.03 -0.41
N HIS A 28 -10.89 16.72 -1.33
CA HIS A 28 -10.49 18.11 -1.13
C HIS A 28 -11.73 19.03 -1.09
N LYS A 29 -11.66 20.09 -0.28
CA LYS A 29 -12.79 21.05 -0.10
C LYS A 29 -13.26 21.73 -1.38
N ASP A 30 -12.35 21.86 -2.35
CA ASP A 30 -12.64 22.46 -3.66
C ASP A 30 -13.32 21.47 -4.60
N MET A 31 -13.35 20.17 -4.26
CA MET A 31 -14.09 19.16 -5.02
C MET A 31 -15.59 19.32 -4.82
N LYS A 32 -16.34 19.30 -5.92
CA LYS A 32 -17.78 19.36 -5.86
C LYS A 32 -18.35 18.09 -5.20
N LYS A 33 -19.07 18.26 -4.09
CA LYS A 33 -19.70 17.14 -3.38
C LYS A 33 -20.65 16.37 -4.31
N GLY A 34 -20.59 15.04 -4.21
CA GLY A 34 -21.42 14.13 -5.01
C GLY A 34 -20.94 13.90 -6.45
N VAL A 35 -19.83 14.55 -6.87
CA VAL A 35 -19.22 14.36 -8.20
C VAL A 35 -17.89 13.63 -8.09
N HIS A 36 -17.15 13.87 -7.02
CA HIS A 36 -15.83 13.30 -6.82
C HIS A 36 -15.85 12.17 -5.77
N SER A 37 -15.03 11.15 -6.01
CA SER A 37 -14.91 9.95 -5.18
C SER A 37 -13.64 9.96 -4.29
N GLY A 38 -12.67 10.82 -4.58
CA GLY A 38 -11.41 10.87 -3.86
C GLY A 38 -10.69 9.50 -3.83
N PHE A 39 -10.33 9.04 -2.65
CA PHE A 39 -9.65 7.74 -2.46
C PHE A 39 -10.58 6.54 -2.25
N MET A 40 -11.89 6.68 -2.47
CA MET A 40 -12.86 5.58 -2.27
C MET A 40 -12.51 4.35 -3.10
N THR A 41 -12.27 4.51 -4.40
CA THR A 41 -11.93 3.38 -5.30
C THR A 41 -10.55 2.78 -5.01
N ALA A 42 -9.59 3.60 -4.58
CA ALA A 42 -8.28 3.11 -4.14
C ALA A 42 -8.40 2.25 -2.87
N GLN A 43 -9.28 2.60 -1.93
CA GLN A 43 -9.56 1.78 -0.75
C GLN A 43 -10.18 0.43 -1.14
N TYR A 44 -11.11 0.39 -2.12
CA TYR A 44 -11.63 -0.88 -2.63
C TYR A 44 -10.54 -1.75 -3.25
N THR A 45 -9.61 -1.14 -4.00
CA THR A 45 -8.46 -1.85 -4.55
C THR A 45 -7.59 -2.46 -3.44
N ALA A 46 -7.27 -1.70 -2.41
CA ALA A 46 -6.49 -2.20 -1.27
C ALA A 46 -7.20 -3.35 -0.55
N ALA A 47 -8.51 -3.25 -0.34
CA ALA A 47 -9.33 -4.30 0.28
C ALA A 47 -9.37 -5.58 -0.58
N ALA A 48 -9.51 -5.45 -1.90
CA ALA A 48 -9.49 -6.59 -2.82
C ALA A 48 -8.14 -7.31 -2.79
N LEU A 49 -7.02 -6.59 -2.88
CA LEU A 49 -5.67 -7.15 -2.82
C LEU A 49 -5.37 -7.81 -1.45
N ALA A 50 -5.84 -7.21 -0.35
CA ALA A 50 -5.71 -7.81 0.97
C ALA A 50 -6.53 -9.11 1.10
N SER A 51 -7.70 -9.18 0.48
CA SER A 51 -8.52 -10.39 0.43
C SER A 51 -7.87 -11.47 -0.44
N GLU A 52 -7.36 -11.12 -1.62
CA GLU A 52 -6.62 -12.04 -2.49
C GLU A 52 -5.40 -12.62 -1.79
N ASN A 53 -4.65 -11.82 -1.03
CA ASN A 53 -3.53 -12.30 -0.24
C ASN A 53 -3.90 -13.39 0.77
N LYS A 54 -5.12 -13.37 1.31
CA LYS A 54 -5.59 -14.44 2.21
C LYS A 54 -5.75 -15.77 1.48
N THR A 55 -6.26 -15.74 0.24
CA THR A 55 -6.36 -16.92 -0.62
C THR A 55 -4.97 -17.42 -1.04
N LEU A 56 -4.09 -16.53 -1.45
CA LEU A 56 -2.70 -16.87 -1.81
C LEU A 56 -1.90 -17.42 -0.62
N ALA A 57 -2.20 -16.99 0.60
CA ALA A 57 -1.52 -17.45 1.81
C ALA A 57 -1.88 -18.89 2.23
N HIS A 58 -2.86 -19.55 1.56
CA HIS A 58 -3.12 -20.96 1.82
C HIS A 58 -1.85 -21.78 1.57
N PRO A 59 -1.37 -22.60 2.54
CA PRO A 59 -0.09 -23.27 2.42
C PRO A 59 -0.03 -24.25 1.24
N ALA A 60 1.01 -24.15 0.42
CA ALA A 60 1.27 -25.13 -0.64
C ALA A 60 1.76 -26.48 -0.08
N SER A 61 2.34 -26.44 1.12
CA SER A 61 2.88 -27.62 1.81
C SER A 61 1.82 -28.59 2.37
N VAL A 62 0.54 -28.27 2.25
CA VAL A 62 -0.55 -29.21 2.63
C VAL A 62 -0.74 -30.34 1.62
N ASP A 63 -0.10 -30.27 0.46
CA ASP A 63 -0.19 -31.24 -0.62
C ASP A 63 1.20 -31.82 -0.96
N SER A 64 1.22 -33.08 -1.35
CA SER A 64 2.39 -33.77 -1.87
C SER A 64 1.94 -34.80 -2.91
N ILE A 65 2.59 -34.78 -4.08
CA ILE A 65 2.30 -35.71 -5.18
C ILE A 65 3.55 -36.49 -5.48
N PRO A 66 3.57 -37.85 -5.33
CA PRO A 66 4.71 -38.67 -5.68
C PRO A 66 5.13 -38.48 -7.15
N THR A 67 6.44 -38.43 -7.39
CA THR A 67 7.03 -38.28 -8.73
C THR A 67 8.07 -39.36 -8.98
N SER A 68 8.65 -39.41 -10.21
CA SER A 68 9.70 -40.34 -10.58
C SER A 68 9.34 -41.81 -10.30
N ALA A 69 8.12 -42.23 -10.67
CA ALA A 69 7.60 -43.57 -10.43
C ALA A 69 7.67 -44.00 -8.93
N ASN A 70 7.30 -43.07 -8.04
CA ASN A 70 7.34 -43.21 -6.57
C ASN A 70 8.76 -43.22 -5.97
N PHE A 71 9.79 -42.94 -6.73
CA PHE A 71 11.14 -42.79 -6.17
C PHE A 71 11.21 -41.57 -5.22
N GLU A 72 10.49 -40.51 -5.58
CA GLU A 72 10.27 -39.33 -4.73
C GLU A 72 8.81 -39.36 -4.24
N ASP A 73 8.58 -40.01 -3.12
CA ASP A 73 7.25 -40.24 -2.56
C ASP A 73 6.73 -39.08 -1.70
N PHE A 74 7.61 -38.22 -1.21
CA PHE A 74 7.27 -37.00 -0.48
C PHE A 74 7.94 -35.79 -1.09
N VAL A 75 7.18 -35.02 -1.90
CA VAL A 75 7.66 -33.88 -2.68
C VAL A 75 7.25 -32.57 -2.04
N SER A 76 8.22 -31.71 -1.81
CA SER A 76 7.97 -30.32 -1.38
C SER A 76 7.30 -29.51 -2.49
N MET A 77 6.26 -28.75 -2.17
CA MET A 77 5.62 -27.79 -3.06
C MET A 77 6.24 -26.39 -2.97
N GLY A 78 7.56 -26.31 -2.68
CA GLY A 78 8.30 -25.09 -2.45
C GLY A 78 8.27 -24.09 -3.63
N SER A 79 8.31 -24.58 -4.88
CA SER A 79 8.21 -23.71 -6.05
C SER A 79 6.84 -23.04 -6.19
N ILE A 80 5.76 -23.72 -5.78
CA ILE A 80 4.41 -23.13 -5.73
C ILE A 80 4.37 -22.07 -4.62
N ALA A 81 4.89 -22.39 -3.42
CA ALA A 81 4.96 -21.47 -2.31
C ALA A 81 5.74 -20.19 -2.68
N ALA A 82 6.87 -20.33 -3.36
CA ALA A 82 7.68 -19.19 -3.82
C ALA A 82 6.92 -18.30 -4.82
N ARG A 83 6.24 -18.87 -5.81
CA ARG A 83 5.42 -18.08 -6.75
C ARG A 83 4.30 -17.32 -6.04
N LYS A 84 3.57 -17.98 -5.11
CA LYS A 84 2.54 -17.33 -4.30
C LYS A 84 3.11 -16.19 -3.46
N ALA A 85 4.29 -16.37 -2.86
CA ALA A 85 4.96 -15.33 -2.09
C ALA A 85 5.30 -14.09 -2.94
N VAL A 86 5.73 -14.29 -4.19
CA VAL A 86 5.99 -13.18 -5.14
C VAL A 86 4.70 -12.39 -5.45
N GLU A 87 3.59 -13.08 -5.69
CA GLU A 87 2.31 -12.40 -5.94
C GLU A 87 1.82 -11.65 -4.69
N ILE A 88 1.92 -12.25 -3.52
CA ILE A 88 1.60 -11.58 -2.24
C ILE A 88 2.46 -10.32 -2.06
N LEU A 89 3.76 -10.39 -2.38
CA LEU A 89 4.66 -9.23 -2.27
C LEU A 89 4.21 -8.09 -3.19
N LYS A 90 3.89 -8.38 -4.45
CA LYS A 90 3.36 -7.39 -5.40
C LYS A 90 2.09 -6.72 -4.86
N ASN A 91 1.17 -7.50 -4.33
CA ASN A 91 -0.06 -6.97 -3.74
C ASN A 91 0.23 -6.07 -2.53
N VAL A 92 1.16 -6.49 -1.66
CA VAL A 92 1.57 -5.68 -0.49
C VAL A 92 2.19 -4.36 -0.92
N GLU A 93 3.04 -4.34 -1.95
CA GLU A 93 3.62 -3.10 -2.50
C GLU A 93 2.53 -2.13 -2.97
N HIS A 94 1.51 -2.61 -3.67
CA HIS A 94 0.39 -1.78 -4.14
C HIS A 94 -0.46 -1.25 -2.96
N ILE A 95 -0.77 -2.10 -1.99
CA ILE A 95 -1.51 -1.69 -0.78
C ILE A 95 -0.71 -0.61 -0.02
N THR A 96 0.60 -0.81 0.14
CA THR A 96 1.48 0.16 0.81
C THR A 96 1.57 1.47 0.03
N ALA A 97 1.61 1.41 -1.30
CA ALA A 97 1.58 2.61 -2.15
C ALA A 97 0.28 3.42 -1.95
N ILE A 98 -0.86 2.74 -1.87
CA ILE A 98 -2.15 3.38 -1.58
C ILE A 98 -2.15 4.00 -0.17
N GLU A 99 -1.60 3.31 0.83
CA GLU A 99 -1.45 3.84 2.20
C GLU A 99 -0.62 5.14 2.18
N LEU A 100 0.52 5.15 1.50
CA LEU A 100 1.39 6.32 1.39
C LEU A 100 0.68 7.50 0.70
N LEU A 101 -0.09 7.25 -0.35
CA LEU A 101 -0.88 8.29 -1.02
C LEU A 101 -1.96 8.86 -0.10
N CYS A 102 -2.71 8.02 0.59
CA CYS A 102 -3.71 8.46 1.57
C CYS A 102 -3.09 9.23 2.74
N ALA A 103 -1.95 8.74 3.27
CA ALA A 103 -1.24 9.41 4.35
C ALA A 103 -0.71 10.78 3.93
N ALA A 104 -0.14 10.89 2.73
CA ALA A 104 0.32 12.16 2.19
C ALA A 104 -0.84 13.15 2.00
N GLN A 105 -1.99 12.68 1.48
CA GLN A 105 -3.20 13.51 1.37
C GLN A 105 -3.69 13.97 2.75
N GLY A 106 -3.64 13.10 3.77
CA GLY A 106 -3.96 13.47 5.15
C GLY A 106 -3.01 14.54 5.72
N ILE A 107 -1.72 14.47 5.38
CA ILE A 107 -0.73 15.49 5.75
C ILE A 107 -1.04 16.82 5.06
N ASP A 108 -1.43 16.82 3.79
CA ASP A 108 -1.82 18.05 3.08
C ASP A 108 -2.98 18.77 3.78
N PHE A 109 -3.95 18.04 4.33
CA PHE A 109 -5.07 18.62 5.08
C PHE A 109 -4.66 19.18 6.46
N ARG A 110 -3.69 18.53 7.12
CA ARG A 110 -3.28 18.88 8.49
C ARG A 110 -2.09 19.84 8.56
N GLY A 111 -1.41 20.03 7.46
CA GLY A 111 -0.13 20.75 7.38
C GLY A 111 1.08 19.88 7.74
N SER A 112 2.19 20.17 7.11
CA SER A 112 3.44 19.39 7.24
C SER A 112 4.39 19.92 8.33
N ASP A 113 3.99 20.93 9.11
CA ASP A 113 4.90 21.62 10.04
C ASP A 113 5.17 20.80 11.31
N LYS A 114 4.23 19.93 11.69
CA LYS A 114 4.27 19.16 12.95
C LYS A 114 4.64 17.69 12.75
N ILE A 115 5.01 17.26 11.55
CA ILE A 115 5.41 15.88 11.29
C ILE A 115 6.90 15.65 11.59
N GLY A 116 7.26 14.43 11.99
CA GLY A 116 8.64 14.06 12.26
C GLY A 116 9.54 14.17 11.02
N LYS A 117 10.84 14.38 11.24
CA LYS A 117 11.85 14.62 10.18
C LYS A 117 11.84 13.52 9.11
N GLY A 118 11.85 12.25 9.50
CA GLY A 118 11.81 11.11 8.55
C GLY A 118 10.50 11.06 7.76
N THR A 119 9.35 11.27 8.42
CA THR A 119 8.05 11.35 7.75
C THR A 119 8.03 12.51 6.75
N LYS A 120 8.63 13.65 7.11
CA LYS A 120 8.73 14.82 6.21
C LYS A 120 9.57 14.52 4.98
N ALA A 121 10.67 13.78 5.13
CA ALA A 121 11.52 13.37 4.01
C ALA A 121 10.74 12.48 3.02
N ALA A 122 10.07 11.44 3.51
CA ALA A 122 9.24 10.55 2.69
C ALA A 122 8.09 11.31 2.01
N TYR A 123 7.36 12.14 2.75
CA TYR A 123 6.28 12.98 2.23
C TYR A 123 6.78 13.93 1.13
N SER A 124 7.89 14.64 1.37
CA SER A 124 8.45 15.58 0.41
C SER A 124 8.90 14.90 -0.87
N LEU A 125 9.53 13.72 -0.76
CA LEU A 125 9.89 12.92 -1.93
C LEU A 125 8.64 12.49 -2.72
N LEU A 126 7.64 11.94 -2.04
CA LEU A 126 6.40 11.50 -2.69
C LEU A 126 5.73 12.66 -3.44
N ARG A 127 5.65 13.84 -2.83
CA ARG A 127 5.03 15.04 -3.43
C ARG A 127 5.80 15.63 -4.62
N LYS A 128 7.09 15.29 -4.82
CA LYS A 128 7.81 15.61 -6.05
C LYS A 128 7.28 14.84 -7.27
N TYR A 129 6.75 13.63 -7.06
CA TYR A 129 6.30 12.75 -8.14
C TYR A 129 4.78 12.71 -8.27
N VAL A 130 4.06 12.79 -7.15
CA VAL A 130 2.60 12.70 -7.12
C VAL A 130 2.02 13.92 -6.39
N PRO A 131 1.36 14.83 -7.12
CA PRO A 131 0.73 15.99 -6.50
C PRO A 131 -0.48 15.60 -5.65
N MET A 132 -0.89 16.51 -4.76
CA MET A 132 -2.14 16.39 -4.01
C MET A 132 -3.33 16.12 -4.94
N LEU A 133 -4.24 15.26 -4.53
CA LEU A 133 -5.49 15.00 -5.24
C LEU A 133 -6.49 16.15 -4.97
N ARG A 134 -6.60 17.08 -5.91
CA ARG A 134 -7.54 18.22 -5.85
C ARG A 134 -8.81 18.00 -6.67
N GLU A 135 -8.79 17.03 -7.56
CA GLU A 135 -9.87 16.53 -8.44
C GLU A 135 -9.60 15.06 -8.76
N ASP A 136 -10.65 14.31 -9.04
CA ASP A 136 -10.51 12.90 -9.40
C ASP A 136 -9.66 12.75 -10.67
N ARG A 137 -8.75 11.80 -10.63
CA ARG A 137 -7.91 11.37 -11.75
C ARG A 137 -7.66 9.87 -11.71
N VAL A 138 -7.00 9.33 -12.70
CA VAL A 138 -6.67 7.91 -12.79
C VAL A 138 -5.60 7.58 -11.75
N LEU A 139 -6.03 7.14 -10.56
CA LEU A 139 -5.15 6.86 -9.42
C LEU A 139 -4.19 5.68 -9.65
N SER A 140 -4.48 4.78 -10.59
CA SER A 140 -3.55 3.69 -10.92
C SER A 140 -2.19 4.21 -11.39
N ASN A 141 -2.15 5.34 -12.10
CA ASN A 141 -0.89 5.97 -12.50
C ASN A 141 -0.07 6.43 -11.29
N ASP A 142 -0.71 7.06 -10.32
CA ASP A 142 -0.08 7.50 -9.07
C ASP A 142 0.43 6.30 -8.26
N ILE A 143 -0.38 5.25 -8.16
CA ILE A 143 -0.02 4.01 -7.44
C ILE A 143 1.24 3.38 -8.07
N VAL A 144 1.30 3.24 -9.40
CA VAL A 144 2.46 2.67 -10.11
C VAL A 144 3.73 3.50 -9.87
N VAL A 145 3.63 4.82 -9.86
CA VAL A 145 4.76 5.71 -9.54
C VAL A 145 5.26 5.44 -8.12
N VAL A 146 4.37 5.35 -7.14
CA VAL A 146 4.76 5.10 -5.74
C VAL A 146 5.32 3.69 -5.55
N VAL A 147 4.78 2.67 -6.21
CA VAL A 147 5.37 1.32 -6.25
C VAL A 147 6.79 1.37 -6.78
N GLY A 148 7.06 2.16 -7.83
CA GLY A 148 8.41 2.39 -8.36
C GLY A 148 9.36 2.99 -7.31
N LEU A 149 8.89 3.98 -6.53
CA LEU A 149 9.67 4.59 -5.45
C LEU A 149 9.97 3.61 -4.30
N ILE A 150 9.04 2.69 -4.01
CA ILE A 150 9.23 1.62 -3.02
C ILE A 150 10.30 0.65 -3.53
N ARG A 151 10.13 0.10 -4.72
CA ARG A 151 11.03 -0.91 -5.32
C ARG A 151 12.45 -0.41 -5.54
N SER A 152 12.60 0.84 -5.94
CA SER A 152 13.93 1.45 -6.14
C SER A 152 14.64 1.82 -4.83
N GLY A 153 13.96 1.72 -3.68
CA GLY A 153 14.51 2.11 -2.39
C GLY A 153 14.61 3.64 -2.17
N GLN A 154 14.14 4.45 -3.11
CA GLN A 154 14.27 5.92 -3.01
C GLN A 154 13.58 6.48 -1.75
N LEU A 155 12.40 5.95 -1.38
CA LEU A 155 11.69 6.38 -0.18
C LEU A 155 12.49 6.12 1.10
N ILE A 156 13.03 4.92 1.24
CA ILE A 156 13.81 4.55 2.44
C ILE A 156 15.14 5.31 2.49
N ASN A 157 15.79 5.53 1.34
CA ASN A 157 17.04 6.27 1.26
C ASN A 157 16.83 7.74 1.66
N ALA A 158 15.77 8.40 1.17
CA ALA A 158 15.44 9.76 1.56
C ALA A 158 15.20 9.90 3.08
N VAL A 159 14.66 8.87 3.73
CA VAL A 159 14.49 8.86 5.18
C VAL A 159 15.83 8.65 5.89
N LYS A 160 16.68 7.71 5.41
CA LYS A 160 17.99 7.39 5.99
C LYS A 160 18.97 8.56 5.93
N GLU A 161 18.84 9.43 4.94
CA GLU A 161 19.66 10.67 4.85
C GLU A 161 19.38 11.65 5.99
N ILE A 162 18.20 11.59 6.61
CA ILE A 162 17.73 12.56 7.62
C ILE A 162 17.71 11.97 9.03
N VAL A 163 17.45 10.67 9.15
CA VAL A 163 17.32 9.98 10.43
C VAL A 163 18.00 8.63 10.38
N GLU A 164 18.68 8.26 11.46
CA GLU A 164 19.21 6.93 11.65
C GLU A 164 18.04 5.97 11.94
N LEU A 165 17.88 4.97 11.08
CA LEU A 165 16.93 3.88 11.33
C LEU A 165 17.65 2.80 12.13
N LYS A 166 17.11 2.47 13.30
CA LYS A 166 17.57 1.32 14.09
C LYS A 166 16.98 0.05 13.46
N ASP A 167 17.83 -0.96 13.30
CA ASP A 167 17.42 -2.31 12.86
C ASP A 167 16.50 -2.98 13.88
#